data_164b551fc47be7c762a0dfc11d90fe1d
#
_entry.id   164b551fc47be7c762a0dfc11d90fe1d
#
_cell.length_a   1.000
_cell.length_b   1.000
_cell.length_c   1.000
_cell.angle_alpha   90.00
_cell.angle_beta   90.00
_cell.angle_gamma   90.00
#
_symmetry.space_group_name_H-M   'P 1'
#
loop_
_entity.id
_entity.type
_entity.pdbx_description
1 polymer ?
#
loop_
_entity_poly.entity_id
_entity_poly.type
_entity_poly.pdbx_seq_one_letter_code
_entity_poly.pdbx_strand_id
1 'polypeptide(L)'
;AVRRPPVFRVEIKTGHGLERRKATGISVTNNLLSEGHVPFADDIDGGMLGVYILKPLRPLALARLCFDVIMGRWKGTPQVSEKEVREVTLVFPRKKSSALALIDGELTDLSERVELRIHPGALQVVTPLEQREPVAA
;
A
#
# COMPACT_ATOMS: atom_id res chain seq x y z
N ALA A 1 -18.48 17.63 -12.97
CA ALA A 1 -17.68 18.25 -11.88
C ALA A 1 -16.79 17.18 -11.27
N VAL A 2 -15.48 17.33 -11.37
CA VAL A 2 -14.52 16.41 -10.73
C VAL A 2 -14.60 16.65 -9.22
N ARG A 3 -15.15 15.66 -8.49
CA ARG A 3 -15.22 15.75 -7.03
C ARG A 3 -13.80 15.70 -6.45
N ARG A 4 -13.55 16.55 -5.47
CA ARG A 4 -12.27 16.49 -4.73
C ARG A 4 -12.19 15.15 -4.02
N PRO A 5 -11.04 14.45 -4.09
CA PRO A 5 -10.85 13.20 -3.38
C PRO A 5 -11.02 13.42 -1.87
N PRO A 6 -11.60 12.46 -1.15
CA PRO A 6 -11.78 12.56 0.29
C PRO A 6 -10.41 12.66 0.99
N VAL A 7 -10.35 13.45 2.05
CA VAL A 7 -9.15 13.54 2.90
C VAL A 7 -9.53 13.12 4.29
N PHE A 8 -8.79 12.19 4.86
CA PHE A 8 -8.97 11.71 6.21
C PHE A 8 -7.68 11.84 7.04
N ARG A 9 -7.82 11.75 8.35
CA ARG A 9 -6.70 11.71 9.28
C ARG A 9 -6.46 10.27 9.69
N VAL A 10 -5.19 9.90 9.77
CA VAL A 10 -4.75 8.59 10.22
C VAL A 10 -3.56 8.74 11.15
N GLU A 11 -3.53 7.93 12.18
CA GLU A 11 -2.36 7.70 13.01
C GLU A 11 -1.74 6.37 12.57
N ILE A 12 -0.47 6.38 12.28
CA ILE A 12 0.31 5.24 11.77
C ILE A 12 1.33 4.91 12.83
N LYS A 13 1.16 3.77 13.48
CA LYS A 13 2.08 3.26 14.49
C LYS A 13 2.87 2.10 13.89
N THR A 14 4.17 2.20 13.92
CA THR A 14 5.12 1.18 13.49
C THR A 14 6.16 0.96 14.59
N GLY A 15 7.08 0.02 14.43
CA GLY A 15 8.23 -0.15 15.32
C GLY A 15 9.13 1.09 15.45
N HIS A 16 9.04 2.03 14.50
CA HIS A 16 9.80 3.29 14.48
C HIS A 16 9.08 4.46 15.17
N GLY A 17 7.85 4.27 15.65
CA GLY A 17 7.10 5.29 16.36
C GLY A 17 5.70 5.54 15.81
N LEU A 18 5.11 6.65 16.28
CA LEU A 18 3.76 7.10 15.93
C LEU A 18 3.84 8.33 15.03
N GLU A 19 3.20 8.27 13.88
CA GLU A 19 3.03 9.41 12.98
C GLU A 19 1.56 9.73 12.78
N ARG A 20 1.25 11.03 12.71
CA ARG A 20 -0.09 11.52 12.36
C ARG A 20 -0.05 12.16 10.98
N ARG A 21 -0.86 11.66 10.08
CA ARG A 21 -0.90 12.11 8.69
C ARG A 21 -2.32 12.45 8.23
N LYS A 22 -2.39 13.34 7.25
CA LYS A 22 -3.57 13.49 6.39
C LYS A 22 -3.30 12.71 5.12
N ALA A 23 -4.26 11.90 4.69
CA ALA A 23 -4.14 11.07 3.52
C ALA A 23 -5.43 11.12 2.69
N THR A 24 -5.32 10.85 1.41
CA THR A 24 -6.43 10.61 0.48
C THR A 24 -6.64 9.11 0.27
N GLY A 25 -5.58 8.32 0.43
CA GLY A 25 -5.59 6.88 0.35
C GLY A 25 -4.46 6.27 1.16
N ILE A 26 -4.67 5.06 1.64
CA ILE A 26 -3.64 4.20 2.23
C ILE A 26 -3.81 2.83 1.62
N SER A 27 -2.72 2.24 1.19
CA SER A 27 -2.64 0.85 0.78
C SER A 27 -1.58 0.14 1.59
N VAL A 28 -1.86 -1.08 1.97
CA VAL A 28 -0.89 -1.98 2.60
C VAL A 28 -0.84 -3.24 1.77
N THR A 29 0.35 -3.61 1.34
CA THR A 29 0.57 -4.79 0.50
C THR A 29 1.47 -5.78 1.22
N ASN A 30 1.28 -7.05 0.91
CA ASN A 30 2.09 -8.16 1.43
C ASN A 30 3.44 -8.22 0.73
N ASN A 31 4.00 -7.31 0.22
CA ASN A 31 5.35 -7.17 -0.35
C ASN A 31 5.47 -5.76 -0.89
N LEU A 32 6.69 -5.32 -1.10
CA LEU A 32 6.94 -4.04 -1.75
C LEU A 32 6.61 -4.14 -3.23
N LEU A 33 5.90 -3.13 -3.73
CA LEU A 33 5.62 -3.02 -5.15
C LEU A 33 6.90 -2.62 -5.90
N SER A 34 7.14 -3.26 -7.04
CA SER A 34 8.28 -2.98 -7.90
C SER A 34 8.20 -1.61 -8.58
N GLU A 35 9.33 -1.16 -9.12
CA GLU A 35 9.33 -0.11 -10.13
C GLU A 35 8.74 -0.64 -11.43
N GLY A 36 7.94 0.17 -12.10
CA GLY A 36 7.30 -0.21 -13.34
C GLY A 36 5.78 -0.32 -13.24
N HIS A 37 5.18 -1.15 -14.07
CA HIS A 37 3.73 -1.28 -14.15
C HIS A 37 3.20 -2.04 -12.92
N VAL A 38 2.38 -1.40 -12.12
CA VAL A 38 1.69 -2.01 -10.97
C VAL A 38 0.82 -3.18 -11.45
N PRO A 39 0.65 -4.24 -10.66
CA PRO A 39 0.93 -4.37 -9.22
C PRO A 39 1.91 -5.50 -8.86
N PHE A 40 3.03 -5.60 -9.50
CA PHE A 40 3.97 -6.70 -9.24
C PHE A 40 4.94 -6.37 -8.12
N ALA A 41 5.29 -7.36 -7.30
CA ALA A 41 6.33 -7.27 -6.30
C ALA A 41 7.66 -7.76 -6.88
N ASP A 42 8.76 -7.08 -6.52
CA ASP A 42 10.10 -7.50 -6.93
C ASP A 42 10.55 -8.74 -6.15
N ASP A 43 10.17 -8.82 -4.89
CA ASP A 43 10.51 -9.92 -3.99
C ASP A 43 9.26 -10.40 -3.27
N ILE A 44 8.81 -11.61 -3.60
CA ILE A 44 7.65 -12.24 -2.98
C ILE A 44 7.95 -12.84 -1.62
N ASP A 45 9.22 -13.05 -1.29
CA ASP A 45 9.70 -13.65 -0.06
C ASP A 45 10.33 -12.64 0.91
N GLY A 46 10.27 -11.35 0.60
CA GLY A 46 10.92 -10.26 1.35
C GLY A 46 10.46 -10.12 2.81
N GLY A 47 9.33 -10.71 3.16
CA GLY A 47 8.86 -10.78 4.55
C GLY A 47 8.56 -9.42 5.18
N MET A 48 8.21 -8.43 4.37
CA MET A 48 7.89 -7.07 4.78
C MET A 48 6.59 -6.59 4.17
N LEU A 49 5.85 -5.76 4.91
CA LEU A 49 4.67 -5.05 4.39
C LEU A 49 5.12 -3.76 3.72
N GLY A 50 4.59 -3.48 2.53
CA GLY A 50 4.65 -2.18 1.88
C GLY A 50 3.47 -1.31 2.32
N VAL A 51 3.74 -0.19 2.99
CA VAL A 51 2.71 0.79 3.38
C VAL A 51 2.84 2.03 2.51
N TYR A 52 1.84 2.26 1.67
CA TYR A 52 1.78 3.38 0.72
C TYR A 52 0.75 4.40 1.18
N ILE A 53 1.19 5.62 1.40
CA ILE A 53 0.35 6.71 1.89
C ILE A 53 0.25 7.77 0.80
N LEU A 54 -0.94 7.94 0.26
CA LEU A 54 -1.23 8.97 -0.73
C LEU A 54 -1.58 10.27 0.00
N LYS A 55 -0.75 11.28 -0.16
CA LYS A 55 -0.97 12.62 0.40
C LYS A 55 -2.22 13.26 -0.17
N PRO A 56 -2.82 14.25 0.51
CA PRO A 56 -3.94 15.02 -0.04
C PRO A 56 -3.56 15.67 -1.36
N LEU A 57 -4.31 15.37 -2.43
CA LEU A 57 -4.05 15.86 -3.78
C LEU A 57 -5.20 16.71 -4.32
N ARG A 58 -4.86 17.67 -5.17
CA ARG A 58 -5.83 18.33 -6.05
C ARG A 58 -6.23 17.38 -7.18
N PRO A 59 -7.43 17.52 -7.77
CA PRO A 59 -7.88 16.61 -8.83
C PRO A 59 -6.90 16.46 -10.01
N LEU A 60 -6.27 17.57 -10.43
CA LEU A 60 -5.28 17.53 -11.50
C LEU A 60 -4.00 16.78 -11.14
N ALA A 61 -3.54 16.92 -9.88
CA ALA A 61 -2.38 16.20 -9.39
C ALA A 61 -2.67 14.69 -9.24
N LEU A 62 -3.92 14.34 -8.89
CA LEU A 62 -4.37 12.95 -8.88
C LEU A 62 -4.38 12.36 -10.29
N ALA A 63 -4.93 13.10 -11.28
CA ALA A 63 -4.92 12.65 -12.68
C ALA A 63 -3.49 12.44 -13.20
N ARG A 64 -2.56 13.34 -12.85
CA ARG A 64 -1.15 13.18 -13.19
C ARG A 64 -0.54 11.93 -12.52
N LEU A 65 -0.81 11.71 -11.24
CA LEU A 65 -0.33 10.51 -10.55
C LEU A 65 -0.88 9.23 -11.19
N CYS A 66 -2.18 9.20 -11.57
CA CYS A 66 -2.74 8.06 -12.30
C CYS A 66 -2.01 7.81 -13.62
N PHE A 67 -1.67 8.88 -14.35
CA PHE A 67 -0.87 8.76 -15.56
C PHE A 67 0.55 8.24 -15.27
N ASP A 68 1.21 8.74 -14.23
CA ASP A 68 2.55 8.27 -13.81
C ASP A 68 2.51 6.79 -13.39
N VAL A 69 1.42 6.33 -12.75
CA VAL A 69 1.19 4.91 -12.43
C VAL A 69 1.09 4.08 -13.70
N ILE A 70 0.27 4.51 -14.67
CA ILE A 70 0.10 3.79 -15.95
C ILE A 70 1.43 3.72 -16.72
N MET A 71 2.24 4.77 -16.64
CA MET A 71 3.56 4.83 -17.28
C MET A 71 4.67 4.15 -16.46
N GLY A 72 4.35 3.55 -15.31
CA GLY A 72 5.31 2.87 -14.45
C GLY A 72 6.29 3.79 -13.71
N ARG A 73 6.02 5.09 -13.62
CA ARG A 73 6.91 6.11 -13.03
C ARG A 73 6.39 6.70 -11.72
N TRP A 74 5.58 5.95 -11.00
CA TRP A 74 4.93 6.42 -9.78
C TRP A 74 5.83 6.36 -8.52
N LYS A 75 6.78 5.43 -8.49
CA LYS A 75 7.70 5.25 -7.37
C LYS A 75 8.62 6.46 -7.23
N GLY A 76 8.87 6.89 -6.00
CA GLY A 76 9.66 8.11 -5.75
C GLY A 76 8.93 9.43 -6.01
N THR A 77 7.65 9.41 -6.43
CA THR A 77 6.89 10.66 -6.57
C THR A 77 6.61 11.28 -5.19
N PRO A 78 6.69 12.62 -5.04
CA PRO A 78 6.49 13.28 -3.75
C PRO A 78 5.06 13.13 -3.21
N GLN A 79 4.13 12.65 -4.01
CA GLN A 79 2.72 12.44 -3.68
C GLN A 79 2.49 11.15 -2.90
N VAL A 80 3.35 10.15 -3.08
CA VAL A 80 3.28 8.86 -2.42
C VAL A 80 4.41 8.76 -1.39
N SER A 81 4.08 8.39 -0.16
CA SER A 81 5.05 8.06 0.87
C SER A 81 5.03 6.56 1.08
N GLU A 82 6.14 5.92 0.86
CA GLU A 82 6.33 4.48 1.03
C GLU A 82 7.02 4.20 2.36
N LYS A 83 6.62 3.13 3.02
CA LYS A 83 7.26 2.59 4.23
C LYS A 83 7.30 1.08 4.15
N GLU A 84 8.40 0.54 4.59
CA GLU A 84 8.63 -0.89 4.73
C GLU A 84 8.62 -1.25 6.21
N VAL A 85 7.72 -2.15 6.60
CA VAL A 85 7.51 -2.53 8.01
C VAL A 85 7.09 -3.98 8.14
N ARG A 86 7.34 -4.60 9.29
CA ARG A 86 6.82 -5.94 9.60
C ARG A 86 5.43 -5.92 10.21
N GLU A 87 5.09 -4.81 10.84
CA GLU A 87 3.79 -4.59 11.45
C GLU A 87 3.42 -3.12 11.40
N VAL A 88 2.15 -2.84 11.24
CA VAL A 88 1.60 -1.49 11.26
C VAL A 88 0.23 -1.50 11.94
N THR A 89 0.02 -0.52 12.80
CA THR A 89 -1.32 -0.21 13.33
C THR A 89 -1.78 1.11 12.72
N LEU A 90 -2.94 1.08 12.08
CA LEU A 90 -3.61 2.24 11.53
C LEU A 90 -4.79 2.61 12.44
N VAL A 91 -4.85 3.85 12.90
CA VAL A 91 -5.97 4.36 13.69
C VAL A 91 -6.62 5.51 12.94
N PHE A 92 -7.94 5.45 12.78
CA PHE A 92 -8.76 6.43 12.07
C PHE A 92 -9.66 7.18 13.05
N PRO A 93 -9.15 8.17 13.80
CA PRO A 93 -9.84 8.77 14.96
C PRO A 93 -11.12 9.53 14.61
N ARG A 94 -11.38 9.77 13.33
CA ARG A 94 -12.56 10.48 12.81
C ARG A 94 -13.12 9.78 11.58
N LYS A 95 -13.15 8.45 11.59
CA LYS A 95 -13.79 7.72 10.48
C LYS A 95 -15.29 8.00 10.43
N LYS A 96 -15.83 8.05 9.23
CA LYS A 96 -17.29 8.05 9.06
C LYS A 96 -17.82 6.64 9.31
N SER A 97 -19.05 6.53 9.81
CA SER A 97 -19.72 5.23 10.03
C SER A 97 -19.80 4.40 8.75
N SER A 98 -19.89 5.04 7.60
CA SER A 98 -19.94 4.40 6.27
C SER A 98 -18.57 4.28 5.59
N ALA A 99 -17.46 4.39 6.32
CA ALA A 99 -16.15 4.22 5.74
C ALA A 99 -15.88 2.74 5.47
N LEU A 100 -15.45 2.44 4.25
CA LEU A 100 -15.17 1.09 3.78
C LEU A 100 -13.66 0.92 3.56
N ALA A 101 -13.19 -0.30 3.74
CA ALA A 101 -11.88 -0.77 3.32
C ALA A 101 -12.04 -1.82 2.22
N LEU A 102 -11.08 -1.87 1.32
CA LEU A 102 -10.95 -2.94 0.33
C LEU A 102 -9.87 -3.91 0.84
N ILE A 103 -10.24 -5.15 1.11
CA ILE A 103 -9.33 -6.21 1.57
C ILE A 103 -9.46 -7.37 0.60
N ASP A 104 -8.38 -7.71 -0.07
CA ASP A 104 -8.31 -8.82 -1.06
C ASP A 104 -9.44 -8.78 -2.11
N GLY A 105 -9.85 -7.57 -2.51
CA GLY A 105 -10.91 -7.36 -3.48
C GLY A 105 -12.33 -7.26 -2.90
N GLU A 106 -12.52 -7.47 -1.60
CA GLU A 106 -13.81 -7.37 -0.92
C GLU A 106 -13.95 -6.05 -0.15
N LEU A 107 -15.13 -5.43 -0.27
CA LEU A 107 -15.47 -4.23 0.50
C LEU A 107 -15.97 -4.63 1.88
N THR A 108 -15.30 -4.18 2.91
CA THR A 108 -15.65 -4.40 4.31
C THR A 108 -15.77 -3.09 5.07
N ASP A 109 -16.49 -3.10 6.19
CA ASP A 109 -16.53 -1.93 7.06
C ASP A 109 -15.16 -1.63 7.65
N LEU A 110 -14.69 -0.40 7.46
CA LEU A 110 -13.42 0.04 8.04
C LEU A 110 -13.54 0.12 9.56
N SER A 111 -12.72 -0.62 10.27
CA SER A 111 -12.58 -0.50 11.73
C SER A 111 -11.86 0.80 12.10
N GLU A 112 -12.14 1.34 13.29
CA GLU A 112 -11.43 2.52 13.80
C GLU A 112 -9.94 2.24 13.99
N ARG A 113 -9.60 1.00 14.33
CA ARG A 113 -8.25 0.49 14.49
C ARG A 113 -8.06 -0.76 13.65
N VAL A 114 -7.02 -0.77 12.82
CA VAL A 114 -6.63 -1.89 11.97
C VAL A 114 -5.17 -2.25 12.28
N GLU A 115 -4.93 -3.49 12.61
CA GLU A 115 -3.59 -4.03 12.86
C GLU A 115 -3.24 -5.01 11.76
N LEU A 116 -2.09 -4.79 11.14
CA LEU A 116 -1.58 -5.63 10.07
C LEU A 116 -0.17 -6.09 10.44
N ARG A 117 0.05 -7.38 10.30
CA ARG A 117 1.34 -8.01 10.58
C ARG A 117 1.64 -9.05 9.52
N ILE A 118 2.87 -9.07 9.03
CA ILE A 118 3.32 -10.10 8.12
C ILE A 118 3.78 -11.33 8.89
N HIS A 119 3.46 -12.50 8.36
CA HIS A 119 3.95 -13.79 8.82
C HIS A 119 4.75 -14.45 7.70
N PRO A 120 6.07 -14.18 7.62
CA PRO A 120 6.91 -14.74 6.55
C PRO A 120 6.86 -16.27 6.56
N GLY A 121 6.76 -16.87 5.37
CA GLY A 121 6.75 -18.33 5.22
C GLY A 121 5.50 -19.05 5.74
N ALA A 122 4.44 -18.32 6.13
CA ALA A 122 3.20 -18.93 6.63
C ALA A 122 2.43 -19.69 5.53
N LEU A 123 2.60 -19.31 4.27
CA LEU A 123 1.98 -19.96 3.11
C LEU A 123 3.06 -20.72 2.33
N GLN A 124 2.86 -22.03 2.18
CA GLN A 124 3.67 -22.85 1.29
C GLN A 124 2.90 -23.09 -0.01
N VAL A 125 3.46 -22.67 -1.11
CA VAL A 125 2.87 -22.82 -2.44
C VAL A 125 3.66 -23.87 -3.22
N VAL A 126 2.96 -24.86 -3.77
CA VAL A 126 3.57 -25.83 -4.68
C VAL A 126 3.71 -25.15 -6.03
N THR A 127 4.95 -24.90 -6.43
CA THR A 127 5.25 -24.42 -7.78
C THR A 127 5.76 -25.57 -8.63
N PRO A 128 5.38 -25.66 -9.92
CA PRO A 128 6.03 -26.59 -10.85
C PRO A 128 7.54 -26.34 -10.86
N LEU A 129 8.32 -27.41 -10.90
CA LEU A 129 9.79 -27.36 -11.03
C LEU A 129 10.21 -26.89 -12.44
N GLU A 130 9.58 -25.87 -12.98
CA GLU A 130 9.96 -25.32 -14.27
C GLU A 130 11.01 -24.23 -14.11
N GLN A 131 12.18 -24.60 -14.59
CA GLN A 131 13.21 -23.73 -15.13
C GLN A 131 13.80 -22.66 -14.21
N ARG A 132 14.64 -23.10 -13.30
CA ARG A 132 15.85 -22.32 -13.09
C ARG A 132 16.67 -22.42 -14.38
N GLU A 133 16.53 -21.44 -15.27
CA GLU A 133 17.55 -21.24 -16.30
C GLU A 133 18.89 -21.07 -15.57
N PRO A 134 19.93 -21.84 -15.92
CA PRO A 134 21.23 -21.64 -15.34
C PRO A 134 21.68 -20.23 -15.72
N VAL A 135 21.89 -19.39 -14.70
CA VAL A 135 22.58 -18.10 -14.88
C VAL A 135 23.89 -18.43 -15.59
N ALA A 136 24.01 -18.05 -16.85
CA ALA A 136 25.25 -18.19 -17.61
C ALA A 136 26.34 -17.40 -16.87
N ALA A 137 27.40 -18.13 -16.55
CA ALA A 137 28.61 -17.61 -15.92
C ALA A 137 29.37 -16.65 -16.85
#